data_a321ca4b3ec0e0eb18140f8c9f95f99c
#
_entry.id   a321ca4b3ec0e0eb18140f8c9f95f99c
#
_cell.length_a   1.000
_cell.length_b   1.000
_cell.length_c   1.000
_cell.angle_alpha   90.00
_cell.angle_beta   90.00
_cell.angle_gamma   90.00
#
_symmetry.space_group_name_H-M   'P 1'
#
loop_
_entity.id
_entity.type
_entity.pdbx_description
1 polymer ?
#
loop_
_entity_poly.entity_id
_entity_poly.type
_entity_poly.pdbx_seq_one_letter_code
_entity_poly.pdbx_strand_id
1 'polypeptide(L)'
;MSKYLSINNLKVSEKLLSFINDKLLTDINISPTDFWFGFDKAVHELAPKNKELIKIRDDLQKKIDDWHIQNRGNKFDIEEYKIFLNKIGYLQNEGPDFNIQTTNVDDEISQIAGPQLVVPIMNARYTLNAANARWVSLYDSLYGTNIIESDEGGSERYDPLRGQEVIKYVREFFDKYIPIDGTSWKNISGLKVVDKDLVISKDDYEYKLKDKNKFVGHRGDANKPNAIIIKNNQLHFEIIINPKAFSAAHDIAGISDVIAESAISTICDNEDSVAAVDAEDKVICYRNWLGLM
;
A
#
# COMPACT_ATOMS: atom_id res chain seq x y z
N MET A 1 18.68 -4.18 -33.19
CA MET A 1 17.41 -4.94 -33.30
C MET A 1 17.50 -6.11 -32.29
N SER A 2 16.49 -6.27 -31.46
CA SER A 2 16.45 -7.39 -30.52
C SER A 2 16.39 -8.71 -31.29
N LYS A 3 17.24 -9.66 -30.95
CA LYS A 3 17.28 -11.00 -31.55
C LYS A 3 16.12 -11.82 -30.98
N TYR A 4 15.34 -12.46 -31.86
CA TYR A 4 14.25 -13.35 -31.49
C TYR A 4 14.62 -14.81 -31.76
N LEU A 5 14.28 -15.68 -30.83
CA LEU A 5 14.47 -17.13 -30.92
C LEU A 5 13.09 -17.81 -31.02
N SER A 6 13.03 -18.91 -31.78
CA SER A 6 11.81 -19.72 -31.86
C SER A 6 11.80 -20.76 -30.75
N ILE A 7 10.74 -20.76 -29.93
CA ILE A 7 10.47 -21.77 -28.89
C ILE A 7 9.04 -22.26 -29.12
N ASN A 8 8.89 -23.52 -29.44
CA ASN A 8 7.61 -24.08 -29.90
C ASN A 8 7.06 -23.25 -31.07
N ASN A 9 5.85 -22.69 -30.94
CA ASN A 9 5.22 -21.82 -31.93
C ASN A 9 5.42 -20.33 -31.63
N LEU A 10 6.20 -19.98 -30.60
CA LEU A 10 6.46 -18.61 -30.19
C LEU A 10 7.76 -18.07 -30.79
N LYS A 11 7.80 -16.76 -31.00
CA LYS A 11 9.03 -15.99 -31.22
C LYS A 11 9.29 -15.13 -29.99
N VAL A 12 10.31 -15.45 -29.23
CA VAL A 12 10.65 -14.84 -27.95
C VAL A 12 11.94 -14.04 -28.06
N SER A 13 11.98 -12.83 -27.51
CA SER A 13 13.23 -12.08 -27.40
C SER A 13 14.28 -12.89 -26.63
N GLU A 14 15.50 -12.97 -27.14
CA GLU A 14 16.61 -13.65 -26.49
C GLU A 14 16.86 -13.17 -25.07
N LYS A 15 16.73 -11.84 -24.82
CA LYS A 15 16.87 -11.23 -23.50
C LYS A 15 15.84 -11.77 -22.50
N LEU A 16 14.59 -11.83 -22.92
CA LEU A 16 13.49 -12.38 -22.07
C LEU A 16 13.66 -13.86 -21.86
N LEU A 17 14.00 -14.63 -22.91
CA LEU A 17 14.23 -16.06 -22.81
C LEU A 17 15.34 -16.40 -21.79
N SER A 18 16.49 -15.73 -21.92
CA SER A 18 17.61 -15.94 -20.99
C SER A 18 17.25 -15.53 -19.56
N PHE A 19 16.57 -14.42 -19.38
CA PHE A 19 16.13 -14.02 -18.03
C PHE A 19 15.22 -15.07 -17.38
N ILE A 20 14.23 -15.56 -18.13
CA ILE A 20 13.30 -16.57 -17.60
C ILE A 20 14.05 -17.86 -17.29
N ASN A 21 14.82 -18.40 -18.24
CA ASN A 21 15.48 -19.70 -18.07
C ASN A 21 16.59 -19.68 -17.01
N ASP A 22 17.41 -18.61 -17.00
CA ASP A 22 18.67 -18.58 -16.25
C ASP A 22 18.55 -17.88 -14.89
N LYS A 23 17.43 -17.17 -14.64
CA LYS A 23 17.21 -16.42 -13.41
C LYS A 23 15.89 -16.76 -12.73
N LEU A 24 14.77 -16.73 -13.46
CA LEU A 24 13.45 -16.89 -12.85
C LEU A 24 13.18 -18.36 -12.50
N LEU A 25 13.50 -19.30 -13.39
CA LEU A 25 13.18 -20.73 -13.23
C LEU A 25 14.21 -21.51 -12.39
N THR A 26 15.33 -20.91 -12.02
CA THR A 26 16.41 -21.60 -11.28
C THR A 26 15.98 -22.03 -9.88
N ASP A 27 15.15 -21.25 -9.21
CA ASP A 27 14.78 -21.46 -7.81
C ASP A 27 13.35 -22.00 -7.63
N ILE A 28 12.68 -22.31 -8.74
CA ILE A 28 11.34 -22.90 -8.73
C ILE A 28 11.32 -24.25 -9.42
N ASN A 29 10.47 -25.15 -8.94
CA ASN A 29 10.39 -26.52 -9.48
C ASN A 29 9.53 -26.60 -10.76
N ILE A 30 9.91 -25.80 -11.77
CA ILE A 30 9.29 -25.80 -13.10
C ILE A 30 10.40 -25.89 -14.14
N SER A 31 10.34 -26.89 -15.03
CA SER A 31 11.32 -27.00 -16.11
C SER A 31 11.11 -25.90 -17.17
N PRO A 32 12.15 -25.37 -17.82
CA PRO A 32 12.00 -24.49 -18.97
C PRO A 32 11.09 -25.04 -20.07
N THR A 33 11.15 -26.36 -20.32
CA THR A 33 10.29 -27.01 -21.30
C THR A 33 8.82 -26.92 -20.94
N ASP A 34 8.47 -27.22 -19.69
CA ASP A 34 7.09 -27.16 -19.22
C ASP A 34 6.57 -25.72 -19.18
N PHE A 35 7.41 -24.77 -18.75
CA PHE A 35 7.07 -23.36 -18.77
C PHE A 35 6.71 -22.87 -20.18
N TRP A 36 7.60 -23.08 -21.14
CA TRP A 36 7.37 -22.59 -22.51
C TRP A 36 6.27 -23.34 -23.23
N PHE A 37 6.05 -24.62 -22.93
CA PHE A 37 4.90 -25.35 -23.45
C PHE A 37 3.58 -24.79 -22.94
N GLY A 38 3.48 -24.56 -21.61
CA GLY A 38 2.31 -23.98 -21.01
C GLY A 38 2.03 -22.53 -21.50
N PHE A 39 3.09 -21.73 -21.65
CA PHE A 39 2.97 -20.36 -22.16
C PHE A 39 2.55 -20.32 -23.63
N ASP A 40 3.14 -21.17 -24.51
CA ASP A 40 2.73 -21.31 -25.90
C ASP A 40 1.25 -21.65 -26.03
N LYS A 41 0.79 -22.64 -25.25
CA LYS A 41 -0.63 -23.04 -25.19
C LYS A 41 -1.51 -21.85 -24.78
N ALA A 42 -1.17 -21.17 -23.70
CA ALA A 42 -1.95 -20.03 -23.19
C ALA A 42 -2.06 -18.90 -24.25
N VAL A 43 -0.95 -18.55 -24.91
CA VAL A 43 -0.95 -17.53 -25.95
C VAL A 43 -1.86 -17.90 -27.12
N HIS A 44 -1.77 -19.15 -27.60
CA HIS A 44 -2.53 -19.57 -28.77
C HIS A 44 -4.02 -19.85 -28.46
N GLU A 45 -4.39 -20.12 -27.22
CA GLU A 45 -5.77 -20.22 -26.78
C GLU A 45 -6.41 -18.82 -26.54
N LEU A 46 -5.67 -17.90 -25.93
CA LEU A 46 -6.24 -16.61 -25.49
C LEU A 46 -6.12 -15.48 -26.51
N ALA A 47 -5.05 -15.44 -27.34
CA ALA A 47 -4.87 -14.36 -28.29
C ALA A 47 -5.97 -14.28 -29.37
N PRO A 48 -6.51 -15.38 -29.93
CA PRO A 48 -7.65 -15.30 -30.85
C PRO A 48 -8.90 -14.71 -30.18
N LYS A 49 -9.18 -15.15 -28.95
CA LYS A 49 -10.32 -14.65 -28.17
C LYS A 49 -10.19 -13.14 -27.86
N ASN A 50 -8.98 -12.72 -27.49
CA ASN A 50 -8.72 -11.28 -27.29
C ASN A 50 -8.93 -10.47 -28.55
N LYS A 51 -8.47 -10.96 -29.72
CA LYS A 51 -8.71 -10.28 -31.01
C LYS A 51 -10.21 -10.17 -31.36
N GLU A 52 -11.00 -11.19 -31.05
CA GLU A 52 -12.44 -11.17 -31.24
C GLU A 52 -13.10 -10.12 -30.32
N LEU A 53 -12.72 -10.07 -29.04
CA LEU A 53 -13.22 -9.09 -28.09
C LEU A 53 -12.87 -7.64 -28.48
N ILE A 54 -11.66 -7.42 -29.00
CA ILE A 54 -11.26 -6.10 -29.55
C ILE A 54 -12.16 -5.72 -30.72
N LYS A 55 -12.46 -6.66 -31.63
CA LYS A 55 -13.36 -6.40 -32.74
C LYS A 55 -14.78 -6.06 -32.27
N ILE A 56 -15.31 -6.78 -31.27
CA ILE A 56 -16.61 -6.49 -30.66
C ILE A 56 -16.62 -5.07 -30.07
N ARG A 57 -15.56 -4.68 -29.36
CA ARG A 57 -15.38 -3.33 -28.82
C ARG A 57 -15.44 -2.27 -29.92
N ASP A 58 -14.68 -2.46 -30.99
CA ASP A 58 -14.59 -1.51 -32.09
C ASP A 58 -15.93 -1.41 -32.85
N ASP A 59 -16.65 -2.53 -33.02
CA ASP A 59 -18.00 -2.55 -33.61
C ASP A 59 -19.03 -1.83 -32.71
N LEU A 60 -18.95 -1.98 -31.39
CA LEU A 60 -19.80 -1.25 -30.44
C LEU A 60 -19.48 0.25 -30.45
N GLN A 61 -18.20 0.62 -30.43
CA GLN A 61 -17.77 2.02 -30.53
C GLN A 61 -18.32 2.68 -31.79
N LYS A 62 -18.19 2.02 -32.93
CA LYS A 62 -18.71 2.54 -34.19
C LYS A 62 -20.25 2.77 -34.14
N LYS A 63 -21.02 1.83 -33.60
CA LYS A 63 -22.47 1.99 -33.45
C LYS A 63 -22.83 3.18 -32.57
N ILE A 64 -22.08 3.39 -31.48
CA ILE A 64 -22.28 4.52 -30.57
C ILE A 64 -21.95 5.84 -31.27
N ASP A 65 -20.82 5.90 -31.98
CA ASP A 65 -20.43 7.08 -32.74
C ASP A 65 -21.44 7.44 -33.82
N ASP A 66 -21.92 6.45 -34.58
CA ASP A 66 -22.95 6.62 -35.60
C ASP A 66 -24.26 7.16 -34.99
N TRP A 67 -24.68 6.67 -33.83
CA TRP A 67 -25.84 7.17 -33.12
C TRP A 67 -25.68 8.65 -32.72
N HIS A 68 -24.54 9.03 -32.15
CA HIS A 68 -24.26 10.41 -31.79
C HIS A 68 -24.18 11.33 -33.00
N ILE A 69 -23.63 10.87 -34.12
CA ILE A 69 -23.57 11.64 -35.35
C ILE A 69 -25.00 11.87 -35.88
N GLN A 70 -25.86 10.85 -35.92
CA GLN A 70 -27.23 10.94 -36.41
C GLN A 70 -28.12 11.85 -35.52
N ASN A 71 -27.84 11.91 -34.24
CA ASN A 71 -28.59 12.71 -33.27
C ASN A 71 -27.95 14.08 -32.97
N ARG A 72 -26.93 14.47 -33.72
CA ARG A 72 -26.25 15.76 -33.54
C ARG A 72 -27.22 16.93 -33.76
N GLY A 73 -27.34 17.80 -32.77
CA GLY A 73 -28.24 18.96 -32.79
C GLY A 73 -29.65 18.70 -32.27
N ASN A 74 -30.02 17.45 -32.01
CA ASN A 74 -31.25 17.11 -31.32
C ASN A 74 -31.11 17.28 -29.80
N LYS A 75 -32.21 17.48 -29.11
CA LYS A 75 -32.21 17.45 -27.65
C LYS A 75 -31.86 16.02 -27.21
N PHE A 76 -30.84 15.88 -26.35
CA PHE A 76 -30.42 14.59 -25.84
C PHE A 76 -31.47 13.99 -24.89
N ASP A 77 -31.97 12.79 -25.22
CA ASP A 77 -32.86 12.00 -24.38
C ASP A 77 -32.13 10.78 -23.84
N ILE A 78 -31.93 10.73 -22.52
CA ILE A 78 -31.20 9.67 -21.84
C ILE A 78 -31.94 8.32 -21.89
N GLU A 79 -33.27 8.32 -21.90
CA GLU A 79 -34.03 7.06 -21.94
C GLU A 79 -33.97 6.45 -23.33
N GLU A 80 -34.10 7.24 -24.38
CA GLU A 80 -33.91 6.78 -25.76
C GLU A 80 -32.50 6.22 -25.95
N TYR A 81 -31.47 6.91 -25.40
CA TYR A 81 -30.09 6.45 -25.49
C TYR A 81 -29.86 5.14 -24.73
N LYS A 82 -30.45 4.95 -23.56
CA LYS A 82 -30.40 3.68 -22.82
C LYS A 82 -31.03 2.53 -23.59
N ILE A 83 -32.19 2.78 -24.23
CA ILE A 83 -32.87 1.78 -25.08
C ILE A 83 -31.92 1.38 -26.23
N PHE A 84 -31.29 2.34 -26.89
CA PHE A 84 -30.31 2.06 -27.93
C PHE A 84 -29.13 1.24 -27.41
N LEU A 85 -28.50 1.61 -26.26
CA LEU A 85 -27.37 0.88 -25.67
C LEU A 85 -27.74 -0.56 -25.30
N ASN A 86 -28.94 -0.79 -24.77
CA ASN A 86 -29.45 -2.14 -24.53
C ASN A 86 -29.63 -2.93 -25.85
N LYS A 87 -30.19 -2.29 -26.87
CA LYS A 87 -30.42 -2.92 -28.17
C LYS A 87 -29.13 -3.40 -28.84
N ILE A 88 -28.07 -2.64 -28.77
CA ILE A 88 -26.76 -3.02 -29.33
C ILE A 88 -25.96 -3.98 -28.44
N GLY A 89 -26.43 -4.29 -27.23
CA GLY A 89 -25.78 -5.17 -26.27
C GLY A 89 -24.63 -4.53 -25.48
N TYR A 90 -24.56 -3.20 -25.48
CA TYR A 90 -23.57 -2.47 -24.67
C TYR A 90 -23.94 -2.50 -23.18
N LEU A 91 -25.19 -2.16 -22.86
CA LEU A 91 -25.74 -2.37 -21.52
C LEU A 91 -26.19 -3.83 -21.38
N GLN A 92 -25.72 -4.47 -20.33
CA GLN A 92 -26.07 -5.83 -19.96
C GLN A 92 -26.93 -5.83 -18.69
N ASN A 93 -27.80 -6.83 -18.56
CA ASN A 93 -28.53 -7.04 -17.31
C ASN A 93 -27.53 -7.41 -16.20
N GLU A 94 -27.82 -6.96 -14.99
CA GLU A 94 -27.09 -7.38 -13.81
C GLU A 94 -27.21 -8.90 -13.65
N GLY A 95 -26.07 -9.56 -13.39
CA GLY A 95 -26.02 -11.00 -13.15
C GLY A 95 -26.60 -11.36 -11.77
N PRO A 96 -26.71 -12.63 -11.45
CA PRO A 96 -27.10 -13.06 -10.10
C PRO A 96 -26.03 -12.66 -9.10
N ASP A 97 -26.45 -12.44 -7.86
CA ASP A 97 -25.54 -12.19 -6.74
C ASP A 97 -24.51 -13.33 -6.61
N PHE A 98 -23.30 -12.98 -6.32
CA PHE A 98 -22.23 -13.94 -6.09
C PHE A 98 -21.38 -13.54 -4.89
N ASN A 99 -20.74 -14.52 -4.27
CA ASN A 99 -19.76 -14.30 -3.21
C ASN A 99 -18.37 -14.69 -3.72
N ILE A 100 -17.38 -13.87 -3.37
CA ILE A 100 -15.98 -14.20 -3.63
C ILE A 100 -15.59 -15.38 -2.72
N GLN A 101 -15.12 -16.45 -3.34
CA GLN A 101 -14.71 -17.70 -2.65
C GLN A 101 -13.19 -17.85 -2.67
N THR A 102 -12.47 -16.86 -2.16
CA THR A 102 -11.03 -16.93 -2.00
C THR A 102 -10.66 -17.43 -0.60
N THR A 103 -9.58 -18.19 -0.49
CA THR A 103 -9.03 -18.69 0.77
C THR A 103 -7.54 -18.33 0.85
N ASN A 104 -6.99 -18.30 2.07
CA ASN A 104 -5.57 -18.01 2.32
C ASN A 104 -5.13 -16.66 1.75
N VAL A 105 -5.99 -15.66 1.83
CA VAL A 105 -5.66 -14.28 1.46
C VAL A 105 -5.11 -13.58 2.68
N ASP A 106 -3.98 -12.89 2.52
CA ASP A 106 -3.35 -12.12 3.59
C ASP A 106 -4.31 -11.07 4.15
N ASP A 107 -4.27 -10.85 5.45
CA ASP A 107 -5.17 -9.92 6.14
C ASP A 107 -5.03 -8.49 5.61
N GLU A 108 -3.82 -8.08 5.20
CA GLU A 108 -3.53 -6.80 4.58
C GLU A 108 -4.29 -6.56 3.26
N ILE A 109 -4.72 -7.63 2.60
CA ILE A 109 -5.49 -7.57 1.34
C ILE A 109 -6.98 -7.75 1.60
N SER A 110 -7.37 -8.61 2.56
CA SER A 110 -8.75 -9.07 2.71
C SER A 110 -9.51 -8.41 3.87
N GLN A 111 -8.84 -7.95 4.93
CA GLN A 111 -9.46 -7.57 6.19
C GLN A 111 -9.05 -6.17 6.68
N ILE A 112 -7.81 -5.76 6.45
CA ILE A 112 -7.27 -4.52 7.02
C ILE A 112 -7.53 -3.36 6.05
N ALA A 113 -8.34 -2.39 6.48
CA ALA A 113 -8.54 -1.15 5.75
C ALA A 113 -7.43 -0.15 6.10
N GLY A 114 -6.64 0.25 5.14
CA GLY A 114 -5.58 1.23 5.32
C GLY A 114 -4.96 1.68 3.99
N PRO A 115 -4.09 2.69 4.02
CA PRO A 115 -3.43 3.19 2.83
C PRO A 115 -2.56 2.13 2.17
N GLN A 116 -2.47 2.19 0.85
CA GLN A 116 -1.56 1.39 0.04
C GLN A 116 -0.65 2.34 -0.73
N LEU A 117 0.64 2.00 -0.78
CA LEU A 117 1.60 2.71 -1.63
C LEU A 117 1.61 2.07 -3.02
N VAL A 118 1.77 2.90 -4.05
CA VAL A 118 1.95 2.45 -5.43
C VAL A 118 3.26 3.02 -5.94
N VAL A 119 4.11 2.19 -6.53
CA VAL A 119 5.42 2.59 -7.00
C VAL A 119 5.76 1.92 -8.33
N PRO A 120 6.37 2.63 -9.32
CA PRO A 120 6.83 2.03 -10.55
C PRO A 120 8.00 1.06 -10.27
N ILE A 121 7.80 -0.22 -10.58
CA ILE A 121 8.81 -1.25 -10.34
C ILE A 121 10.09 -1.06 -11.17
N MET A 122 10.03 -0.33 -12.27
CA MET A 122 11.18 -0.06 -13.14
C MET A 122 12.31 0.68 -12.40
N ASN A 123 11.99 1.43 -11.35
CA ASN A 123 12.95 2.12 -10.51
C ASN A 123 13.12 1.42 -9.17
N ALA A 124 14.14 0.55 -9.06
CA ALA A 124 14.42 -0.22 -7.84
C ALA A 124 14.59 0.66 -6.59
N ARG A 125 15.20 1.86 -6.73
CA ARG A 125 15.38 2.79 -5.61
C ARG A 125 14.04 3.33 -5.10
N TYR A 126 13.11 3.67 -5.98
CA TYR A 126 11.77 4.12 -5.59
C TYR A 126 10.99 3.00 -4.90
N THR A 127 11.12 1.78 -5.42
CA THR A 127 10.46 0.61 -4.82
C THR A 127 10.96 0.35 -3.40
N LEU A 128 12.27 0.39 -3.17
CA LEU A 128 12.85 0.25 -1.83
C LEU A 128 12.43 1.39 -0.89
N ASN A 129 12.41 2.62 -1.39
CA ASN A 129 11.96 3.77 -0.60
C ASN A 129 10.48 3.63 -0.22
N ALA A 130 9.61 3.19 -1.14
CA ALA A 130 8.20 2.94 -0.86
C ALA A 130 8.01 1.83 0.16
N ALA A 131 8.77 0.72 0.07
CA ALA A 131 8.73 -0.35 1.06
C ALA A 131 9.11 0.15 2.47
N ASN A 132 10.14 1.00 2.56
CA ASN A 132 10.56 1.62 3.82
C ASN A 132 9.55 2.64 4.35
N ALA A 133 8.83 3.33 3.47
CA ALA A 133 7.82 4.33 3.85
C ALA A 133 6.52 3.72 4.42
N ARG A 134 6.40 2.40 4.51
CA ARG A 134 5.29 1.76 5.24
C ARG A 134 5.30 2.10 6.73
N TRP A 135 6.48 2.32 7.29
CA TRP A 135 6.69 2.71 8.67
C TRP A 135 7.41 4.05 8.72
N VAL A 136 6.75 5.07 9.25
CA VAL A 136 7.30 6.43 9.28
C VAL A 136 7.19 7.04 10.65
N SER A 137 8.13 7.95 10.96
CA SER A 137 8.04 8.82 12.13
C SER A 137 6.80 9.72 12.01
N LEU A 138 5.88 9.58 12.96
CA LEU A 138 4.72 10.46 13.05
C LEU A 138 5.15 11.87 13.51
N TYR A 139 6.17 11.97 14.38
CA TYR A 139 6.70 13.25 14.83
C TYR A 139 7.31 14.03 13.66
N ASP A 140 8.17 13.40 12.86
CA ASP A 140 8.76 14.04 11.68
C ASP A 140 7.71 14.43 10.65
N SER A 141 6.71 13.55 10.43
CA SER A 141 5.62 13.81 9.49
C SER A 141 4.77 15.01 9.89
N LEU A 142 4.46 15.15 11.18
CA LEU A 142 3.71 16.30 11.71
C LEU A 142 4.55 17.56 11.73
N TYR A 143 5.83 17.44 12.10
CA TYR A 143 6.74 18.58 12.16
C TYR A 143 7.03 19.17 10.78
N GLY A 144 7.22 18.30 9.77
CA GLY A 144 7.61 18.66 8.40
C GLY A 144 6.45 19.10 7.47
N THR A 145 5.19 19.02 7.94
CA THR A 145 4.00 19.34 7.11
C THR A 145 3.18 20.47 7.71
N ASN A 146 2.17 20.93 6.98
CA ASN A 146 1.25 21.99 7.42
C ASN A 146 0.01 21.50 8.19
N ILE A 147 0.02 20.26 8.68
CA ILE A 147 -1.07 19.74 9.53
C ILE A 147 -1.18 20.53 10.83
N ILE A 148 -0.03 20.89 11.40
CA ILE A 148 0.07 21.82 12.52
C ILE A 148 0.42 23.18 11.92
N GLU A 149 -0.53 24.11 11.97
CA GLU A 149 -0.33 25.48 11.48
C GLU A 149 0.82 26.17 12.23
N SER A 150 1.63 26.91 11.51
CA SER A 150 2.65 27.78 12.07
C SER A 150 2.58 29.14 11.38
N ASP A 151 2.62 30.19 12.15
CA ASP A 151 2.57 31.58 11.66
C ASP A 151 3.85 32.01 10.94
N GLU A 152 4.94 31.25 11.05
CA GLU A 152 6.24 31.55 10.45
C GLU A 152 6.62 30.49 9.40
N GLY A 153 7.00 30.94 8.23
CA GLY A 153 7.60 30.11 7.17
C GLY A 153 8.79 29.34 7.74
N GLY A 154 8.84 28.03 7.44
CA GLY A 154 9.69 27.04 8.06
C GLY A 154 11.11 27.53 8.36
N SER A 155 11.49 27.46 9.63
CA SER A 155 12.84 27.70 10.09
C SER A 155 13.76 26.59 9.58
N GLU A 156 14.97 26.94 9.09
CA GLU A 156 16.02 25.96 8.78
C GLU A 156 16.53 25.21 10.03
N ARG A 157 16.14 25.68 11.22
CA ARG A 157 16.54 25.09 12.51
C ARG A 157 15.30 24.53 13.22
N TYR A 158 15.55 23.54 14.08
CA TYR A 158 14.50 22.99 14.93
C TYR A 158 13.89 24.07 15.84
N ASP A 159 12.57 24.17 15.83
CA ASP A 159 11.78 25.02 16.72
C ASP A 159 11.19 24.19 17.87
N PRO A 160 11.62 24.44 19.13
CA PRO A 160 11.11 23.70 20.29
C PRO A 160 9.62 23.89 20.55
N LEU A 161 9.04 25.06 20.22
CA LEU A 161 7.62 25.33 20.40
C LEU A 161 6.79 24.47 19.44
N ARG A 162 7.22 24.41 18.18
CA ARG A 162 6.60 23.52 17.19
C ARG A 162 6.74 22.04 17.60
N GLY A 163 7.89 21.66 18.16
CA GLY A 163 8.08 20.30 18.69
C GLY A 163 7.11 19.97 19.82
N GLN A 164 6.82 20.90 20.71
CA GLN A 164 5.82 20.70 21.77
C GLN A 164 4.39 20.56 21.21
N GLU A 165 4.02 21.32 20.19
CA GLU A 165 2.72 21.15 19.54
C GLU A 165 2.60 19.80 18.83
N VAL A 166 3.67 19.27 18.25
CA VAL A 166 3.70 17.90 17.70
C VAL A 166 3.44 16.86 18.80
N ILE A 167 4.14 16.95 19.92
CA ILE A 167 3.93 16.05 21.07
C ILE A 167 2.48 16.14 21.55
N LYS A 168 1.97 17.34 21.74
CA LYS A 168 0.59 17.60 22.16
C LYS A 168 -0.43 16.98 21.20
N TYR A 169 -0.25 17.19 19.91
CA TYR A 169 -1.12 16.63 18.86
C TYR A 169 -1.18 15.10 18.95
N VAL A 170 -0.03 14.43 19.05
CA VAL A 170 0.03 12.96 19.16
C VAL A 170 -0.60 12.46 20.45
N ARG A 171 -0.44 13.19 21.57
CA ARG A 171 -1.09 12.84 22.85
C ARG A 171 -2.62 12.96 22.76
N GLU A 172 -3.12 14.01 22.10
CA GLU A 172 -4.57 14.19 21.85
C GLU A 172 -5.11 13.09 20.91
N PHE A 173 -4.34 12.72 19.90
CA PHE A 173 -4.68 11.61 19.02
C PHE A 173 -4.82 10.29 19.80
N PHE A 174 -3.88 9.98 20.70
CA PHE A 174 -3.96 8.79 21.54
C PHE A 174 -5.11 8.86 22.54
N ASP A 175 -5.39 10.02 23.16
CA ASP A 175 -6.55 10.18 24.03
C ASP A 175 -7.87 9.86 23.31
N LYS A 176 -7.96 10.23 22.04
CA LYS A 176 -9.16 10.01 21.22
C LYS A 176 -9.33 8.54 20.80
N TYR A 177 -8.25 7.90 20.36
CA TYR A 177 -8.32 6.59 19.69
C TYR A 177 -7.80 5.43 20.52
N ILE A 178 -6.96 5.68 21.51
CA ILE A 178 -6.33 4.68 22.39
C ILE A 178 -6.36 5.20 23.84
N PRO A 179 -7.55 5.50 24.37
CA PRO A 179 -7.68 6.16 25.67
C PRO A 179 -7.14 5.32 26.83
N ILE A 180 -6.58 6.01 27.82
CA ILE A 180 -6.23 5.46 29.13
C ILE A 180 -7.47 5.57 30.03
N ASP A 181 -7.70 4.58 30.87
CA ASP A 181 -8.78 4.63 31.85
C ASP A 181 -8.38 5.55 33.02
N GLY A 182 -9.18 6.60 33.23
CA GLY A 182 -9.04 7.53 34.38
C GLY A 182 -7.97 8.61 34.23
N THR A 183 -7.20 8.68 33.12
CA THR A 183 -6.23 9.75 32.88
C THR A 183 -6.03 10.02 31.37
N SER A 184 -5.19 10.98 31.02
CA SER A 184 -4.84 11.37 29.63
C SER A 184 -3.39 11.03 29.32
N TRP A 185 -3.11 10.70 28.08
CA TRP A 185 -1.74 10.54 27.56
C TRP A 185 -0.86 11.79 27.73
N LYS A 186 -1.48 12.97 27.87
CA LYS A 186 -0.75 14.23 28.13
C LYS A 186 -0.05 14.26 29.48
N ASN A 187 -0.54 13.46 30.44
CA ASN A 187 -0.13 13.55 31.84
C ASN A 187 0.72 12.37 32.31
N ILE A 188 1.10 11.47 31.42
CA ILE A 188 1.86 10.27 31.80
C ILE A 188 3.33 10.61 32.10
N SER A 189 3.91 9.87 33.04
CA SER A 189 5.32 10.00 33.43
C SER A 189 6.17 8.77 33.11
N GLY A 190 5.56 7.67 32.67
CA GLY A 190 6.29 6.46 32.31
C GLY A 190 5.41 5.34 31.77
N LEU A 191 6.07 4.37 31.18
CA LEU A 191 5.45 3.17 30.60
C LEU A 191 6.27 1.94 31.02
N LYS A 192 5.59 0.88 31.47
CA LYS A 192 6.19 -0.42 31.77
C LYS A 192 5.23 -1.56 31.44
N VAL A 193 5.72 -2.77 31.41
CA VAL A 193 4.89 -3.96 31.17
C VAL A 193 4.94 -4.86 32.40
N VAL A 194 3.77 -5.21 32.93
CA VAL A 194 3.61 -6.10 34.09
C VAL A 194 2.58 -7.15 33.72
N ASP A 195 2.90 -8.41 33.94
CA ASP A 195 2.00 -9.55 33.66
C ASP A 195 1.39 -9.53 32.24
N LYS A 196 2.20 -9.14 31.26
CA LYS A 196 1.81 -8.97 29.85
C LYS A 196 0.81 -7.83 29.58
N ASP A 197 0.52 -6.96 30.54
CA ASP A 197 -0.29 -5.76 30.39
C ASP A 197 0.59 -4.51 30.33
N LEU A 198 0.18 -3.52 29.55
CA LEU A 198 0.77 -2.19 29.60
C LEU A 198 0.30 -1.47 30.87
N VAL A 199 1.26 -1.03 31.67
CA VAL A 199 1.04 -0.20 32.85
C VAL A 199 1.60 1.20 32.56
N ILE A 200 0.78 2.20 32.81
CA ILE A 200 1.05 3.60 32.50
C ILE A 200 1.14 4.36 33.81
N SER A 201 2.27 5.01 34.05
CA SER A 201 2.51 5.77 35.30
C SER A 201 2.13 7.24 35.11
N LYS A 202 1.54 7.81 36.14
CA LYS A 202 1.34 9.24 36.30
C LYS A 202 1.49 9.55 37.80
N ASP A 203 2.48 10.34 38.16
CA ASP A 203 2.84 10.57 39.54
C ASP A 203 3.05 9.22 40.27
N ASP A 204 2.40 9.02 41.41
CA ASP A 204 2.45 7.77 42.21
C ASP A 204 1.36 6.75 41.83
N TYR A 205 0.60 6.99 40.77
CA TYR A 205 -0.53 6.14 40.37
C TYR A 205 -0.23 5.38 39.09
N GLU A 206 -0.84 4.20 38.99
CA GLU A 206 -0.76 3.32 37.83
C GLU A 206 -2.11 3.22 37.14
N TYR A 207 -2.09 3.27 35.83
CA TYR A 207 -3.26 3.24 34.96
C TYR A 207 -3.09 2.17 33.87
N LYS A 208 -4.19 1.82 33.22
CA LYS A 208 -4.20 0.88 32.08
C LYS A 208 -4.92 1.49 30.89
N LEU A 209 -4.72 0.92 29.72
CA LEU A 209 -5.55 1.27 28.58
C LEU A 209 -7.01 0.90 28.86
N LYS A 210 -7.94 1.73 28.41
CA LYS A 210 -9.39 1.45 28.49
C LYS A 210 -9.74 0.17 27.74
N ASP A 211 -9.09 -0.09 26.59
CA ASP A 211 -9.12 -1.35 25.86
C ASP A 211 -7.73 -1.99 25.86
N LYS A 212 -7.55 -3.01 26.68
CA LYS A 212 -6.27 -3.71 26.83
C LYS A 212 -5.82 -4.45 25.56
N ASN A 213 -6.76 -4.82 24.68
CA ASN A 213 -6.44 -5.53 23.43
C ASN A 213 -5.69 -4.64 22.44
N LYS A 214 -5.63 -3.34 22.69
CA LYS A 214 -4.82 -2.41 21.88
C LYS A 214 -3.33 -2.50 22.18
N PHE A 215 -2.92 -3.06 23.32
CA PHE A 215 -1.51 -3.35 23.58
C PHE A 215 -1.10 -4.64 22.87
N VAL A 216 -0.03 -4.57 22.07
CA VAL A 216 0.48 -5.69 21.27
C VAL A 216 1.75 -6.28 21.89
N GLY A 217 2.65 -5.43 22.38
CA GLY A 217 3.92 -5.87 22.93
C GLY A 217 4.89 -4.72 23.21
N HIS A 218 6.14 -5.09 23.51
CA HIS A 218 7.21 -4.15 23.82
C HIS A 218 8.55 -4.65 23.31
N ARG A 219 9.51 -3.74 23.19
CA ARG A 219 10.94 -4.05 22.99
C ARG A 219 11.75 -3.61 24.20
N GLY A 220 12.81 -4.37 24.52
CA GLY A 220 13.67 -4.14 25.67
C GLY A 220 13.12 -4.75 26.96
N ASP A 221 13.62 -4.29 28.11
CA ASP A 221 13.21 -4.76 29.43
C ASP A 221 11.75 -4.34 29.74
N ALA A 222 10.97 -5.25 30.32
CA ALA A 222 9.55 -5.02 30.61
C ALA A 222 9.33 -3.84 31.59
N ASN A 223 10.23 -3.65 32.57
CA ASN A 223 10.14 -2.54 33.50
C ASN A 223 10.66 -1.22 32.94
N LYS A 224 11.47 -1.28 31.86
CA LYS A 224 12.04 -0.13 31.20
C LYS A 224 12.11 -0.37 29.69
N PRO A 225 10.98 -0.43 29.02
CA PRO A 225 10.92 -0.73 27.59
C PRO A 225 11.58 0.39 26.76
N ASN A 226 12.18 -0.03 25.63
CA ASN A 226 12.70 0.90 24.63
C ASN A 226 11.60 1.31 23.64
N ALA A 227 10.56 0.46 23.53
CA ALA A 227 9.38 0.78 22.74
C ALA A 227 8.16 0.00 23.25
N ILE A 228 6.99 0.60 23.04
CA ILE A 228 5.67 -0.02 23.27
C ILE A 228 4.96 -0.08 21.92
N ILE A 229 4.40 -1.25 21.58
CA ILE A 229 3.61 -1.43 20.38
C ILE A 229 2.15 -1.49 20.76
N ILE A 230 1.37 -0.59 20.18
CA ILE A 230 -0.09 -0.50 20.31
C ILE A 230 -0.74 -0.55 18.93
N LYS A 231 -2.02 -0.93 18.87
CA LYS A 231 -2.76 -0.96 17.60
C LYS A 231 -4.13 -0.32 17.69
N ASN A 232 -4.57 0.24 16.59
CA ASN A 232 -5.93 0.73 16.41
C ASN A 232 -6.40 0.41 14.98
N ASN A 233 -7.61 -0.15 14.81
CA ASN A 233 -8.13 -0.63 13.53
C ASN A 233 -7.12 -1.53 12.79
N GLN A 234 -6.42 -2.37 13.54
CA GLN A 234 -5.37 -3.29 13.10
C GLN A 234 -4.08 -2.62 12.58
N LEU A 235 -4.00 -1.29 12.50
CA LEU A 235 -2.77 -0.56 12.21
C LEU A 235 -1.98 -0.33 13.50
N HIS A 236 -0.65 -0.43 13.42
CA HIS A 236 0.24 -0.38 14.56
C HIS A 236 0.91 0.98 14.72
N PHE A 237 1.17 1.31 15.98
CA PHE A 237 2.01 2.43 16.38
C PHE A 237 3.08 1.90 17.33
N GLU A 238 4.33 2.22 17.05
CA GLU A 238 5.44 1.93 17.93
C GLU A 238 5.85 3.21 18.65
N ILE A 239 5.59 3.28 19.96
CA ILE A 239 5.97 4.39 20.82
C ILE A 239 7.42 4.18 21.25
N ILE A 240 8.33 5.00 20.74
CA ILE A 240 9.75 4.92 21.03
C ILE A 240 10.09 5.68 22.31
N ILE A 241 10.72 4.99 23.25
CA ILE A 241 11.09 5.54 24.56
C ILE A 241 12.62 5.70 24.62
N ASN A 242 13.08 6.94 24.53
CA ASN A 242 14.49 7.30 24.68
C ASN A 242 14.63 8.67 25.36
N PRO A 243 14.69 8.72 26.69
CA PRO A 243 14.78 10.00 27.42
C PRO A 243 16.02 10.83 27.11
N LYS A 244 17.03 10.23 26.42
CA LYS A 244 18.25 10.93 26.03
C LYS A 244 18.14 11.57 24.65
N ALA A 245 17.11 11.26 23.89
CA ALA A 245 16.90 11.85 22.58
C ALA A 245 16.51 13.33 22.72
N PHE A 246 16.95 14.13 21.76
CA PHE A 246 16.64 15.56 21.70
C PHE A 246 15.12 15.82 21.63
N SER A 247 14.40 15.02 20.86
CA SER A 247 12.95 15.08 20.72
C SER A 247 12.18 14.77 22.01
N ALA A 248 12.79 14.04 22.95
CA ALA A 248 12.22 13.72 24.26
C ALA A 248 12.51 14.77 25.35
N ALA A 249 13.24 15.84 25.05
CA ALA A 249 13.69 16.81 26.05
C ALA A 249 12.53 17.47 26.84
N HIS A 250 11.33 17.52 26.29
CA HIS A 250 10.14 18.08 26.87
C HIS A 250 9.06 17.03 27.18
N ASP A 251 9.39 15.74 27.11
CA ASP A 251 8.46 14.64 27.38
C ASP A 251 8.83 13.92 28.68
N ILE A 252 7.97 14.05 29.70
CA ILE A 252 8.22 13.47 31.05
C ILE A 252 8.30 11.95 31.00
N ALA A 253 7.54 11.30 30.12
CA ALA A 253 7.57 9.85 29.93
C ALA A 253 8.77 9.37 29.10
N GLY A 254 9.57 10.31 28.56
CA GLY A 254 10.75 10.00 27.75
C GLY A 254 10.41 9.48 26.35
N ILE A 255 9.22 9.75 25.85
CA ILE A 255 8.82 9.35 24.50
C ILE A 255 9.50 10.29 23.51
N SER A 256 10.30 9.70 22.62
CA SER A 256 11.11 10.43 21.65
C SER A 256 10.49 10.45 20.25
N ASP A 257 9.64 9.49 19.94
CA ASP A 257 8.95 9.39 18.65
C ASP A 257 7.77 8.41 18.73
N VAL A 258 6.94 8.45 17.70
CA VAL A 258 5.94 7.43 17.42
C VAL A 258 6.10 7.01 15.96
N ILE A 259 6.46 5.75 15.73
CA ILE A 259 6.51 5.19 14.39
C ILE A 259 5.14 4.64 14.04
N ALA A 260 4.53 5.18 13.00
CA ALA A 260 3.21 4.76 12.53
C ALA A 260 3.32 3.79 11.34
N GLU A 261 2.50 2.75 11.34
CA GLU A 261 2.26 1.94 10.16
C GLU A 261 1.42 2.75 9.17
N SER A 262 2.11 3.50 8.32
CA SER A 262 1.51 4.51 7.43
C SER A 262 0.87 3.91 6.18
N ALA A 263 1.25 2.69 5.81
CA ALA A 263 0.64 1.91 4.74
C ALA A 263 0.72 0.42 5.05
N ILE A 264 -0.30 -0.33 4.64
CA ILE A 264 -0.39 -1.77 4.90
C ILE A 264 0.33 -2.59 3.84
N SER A 265 0.42 -2.10 2.62
CA SER A 265 1.09 -2.77 1.50
C SER A 265 1.72 -1.78 0.53
N THR A 266 2.61 -2.29 -0.31
CA THR A 266 3.19 -1.55 -1.43
C THR A 266 2.88 -2.30 -2.72
N ILE A 267 2.18 -1.64 -3.64
CA ILE A 267 1.89 -2.17 -4.98
C ILE A 267 3.06 -1.81 -5.88
N CYS A 268 3.76 -2.84 -6.36
CA CYS A 268 4.83 -2.68 -7.35
C CYS A 268 4.19 -2.67 -8.75
N ASP A 269 3.87 -1.48 -9.25
CA ASP A 269 3.20 -1.31 -10.53
C ASP A 269 4.14 -1.65 -11.69
N ASN A 270 3.65 -2.44 -12.63
CA ASN A 270 4.35 -2.87 -13.84
C ASN A 270 3.52 -2.56 -15.11
N GLU A 271 2.61 -1.63 -15.04
CA GLU A 271 1.73 -1.22 -16.13
C GLU A 271 1.76 0.30 -16.32
N ASP A 272 0.81 1.02 -15.76
CA ASP A 272 0.54 2.43 -16.09
C ASP A 272 1.68 3.39 -15.71
N SER A 273 2.40 3.10 -14.63
CA SER A 273 3.53 3.92 -14.19
C SER A 273 4.88 3.48 -14.78
N VAL A 274 4.86 2.49 -15.68
CA VAL A 274 6.06 1.90 -16.29
C VAL A 274 6.04 2.03 -17.80
N ALA A 275 7.01 2.76 -18.36
CA ALA A 275 7.22 2.87 -19.81
C ALA A 275 8.20 1.79 -20.29
N ALA A 276 7.80 0.53 -20.27
CA ALA A 276 8.59 -0.57 -20.83
C ALA A 276 8.22 -0.77 -22.31
N VAL A 277 9.05 -0.28 -23.22
CA VAL A 277 8.76 -0.27 -24.65
C VAL A 277 9.22 -1.53 -25.38
N ASP A 278 10.12 -2.31 -24.79
CA ASP A 278 10.64 -3.56 -25.35
C ASP A 278 10.91 -4.64 -24.29
N ALA A 279 11.46 -5.76 -24.74
CA ALA A 279 11.77 -6.88 -23.84
C ALA A 279 12.92 -6.57 -22.87
N GLU A 280 13.82 -5.67 -23.22
CA GLU A 280 14.94 -5.27 -22.36
C GLU A 280 14.43 -4.45 -21.16
N ASP A 281 13.59 -3.48 -21.41
CA ASP A 281 12.91 -2.67 -20.37
C ASP A 281 12.04 -3.57 -19.46
N LYS A 282 11.30 -4.49 -20.07
CA LYS A 282 10.45 -5.42 -19.31
C LYS A 282 11.29 -6.35 -18.40
N VAL A 283 12.45 -6.80 -18.86
CA VAL A 283 13.39 -7.59 -18.05
C VAL A 283 13.95 -6.77 -16.89
N ILE A 284 14.17 -5.46 -17.03
CA ILE A 284 14.56 -4.59 -15.90
C ILE A 284 13.47 -4.62 -14.81
N CYS A 285 12.21 -4.46 -15.20
CA CYS A 285 11.08 -4.51 -14.25
C CYS A 285 11.02 -5.86 -13.52
N TYR A 286 11.09 -6.96 -14.26
CA TYR A 286 11.02 -8.30 -13.68
C TYR A 286 12.23 -8.62 -12.79
N ARG A 287 13.41 -8.15 -13.14
CA ARG A 287 14.63 -8.29 -12.32
C ARG A 287 14.52 -7.52 -11.01
N ASN A 288 14.00 -6.29 -11.06
CA ASN A 288 13.78 -5.50 -9.86
C ASN A 288 12.77 -6.18 -8.94
N TRP A 289 11.70 -6.73 -9.50
CA TRP A 289 10.71 -7.46 -8.72
C TRP A 289 11.27 -8.74 -8.10
N LEU A 290 11.97 -9.56 -8.89
CA LEU A 290 12.65 -10.75 -8.40
C LEU A 290 13.66 -10.45 -7.29
N GLY A 291 14.35 -9.29 -7.37
CA GLY A 291 15.30 -8.86 -6.36
C GLY A 291 14.65 -8.38 -5.04
N LEU A 292 13.34 -8.09 -5.03
CA LEU A 292 12.58 -7.76 -3.82
C LEU A 292 12.04 -9.00 -3.11
N MET A 293 11.77 -10.06 -3.86
CA MET A 293 11.28 -11.35 -3.35
C MET A 293 12.41 -12.13 -2.69
#